data_d06449e2bf0631648b20dbf479bf81da
#
_entry.id   d06449e2bf0631648b20dbf479bf81da
#
_cell.length_a   1.000
_cell.length_b   1.000
_cell.length_c   1.000
_cell.angle_alpha   90.00
_cell.angle_beta   90.00
_cell.angle_gamma   90.00
#
_symmetry.space_group_name_H-M   'P 1'
#
loop_
_entity.id
_entity.type
_entity.pdbx_description
1 polymer ?
#
loop_
_entity_poly.entity_id
_entity_poly.type
_entity_poly.pdbx_seq_one_letter_code
_entity_poly.pdbx_strand_id
1 'polypeptide(L)'
;MLDYLNLSPDVPCPHTLVLDLDDTLVHASWDRKFGWRHAKRPGVEQFLRDMTAHYEIVIFSSNIAGVGDPVVNGLDREGCAMHRLYRECTHFIRGTHVKDLSKMNRPLSKIVALDKDPKALQLQPGHAIIVPPYT
;
A
#
# COMPACT_ATOMS: atom_id res chain seq x y z
N MET A 1 9.09 6.05 19.43
CA MET A 1 8.73 6.18 18.02
C MET A 1 7.26 5.85 17.82
N LEU A 2 6.57 6.63 17.01
CA LEU A 2 5.14 6.42 16.77
C LEU A 2 4.93 5.28 15.79
N ASP A 3 3.99 4.42 16.10
CA ASP A 3 3.53 3.39 15.18
C ASP A 3 2.61 4.01 14.13
N TYR A 4 2.56 3.41 12.93
CA TYR A 4 1.76 3.93 11.83
C TYR A 4 0.25 3.79 12.05
N LEU A 5 -0.16 2.71 12.71
CA LEU A 5 -1.56 2.38 12.89
C LEU A 5 -1.89 2.22 14.37
N ASN A 6 -3.10 2.61 14.73
CA ASN A 6 -3.61 2.37 16.07
C ASN A 6 -4.21 0.97 16.17
N LEU A 7 -4.06 0.33 17.31
CA LEU A 7 -4.67 -0.96 17.62
C LEU A 7 -5.57 -0.81 18.84
N SER A 8 -6.85 -1.12 18.67
CA SER A 8 -7.78 -1.15 19.79
C SER A 8 -7.46 -2.35 20.69
N PRO A 9 -7.34 -2.16 22.03
CA PRO A 9 -7.06 -3.27 22.92
C PRO A 9 -8.21 -4.29 23.00
N ASP A 10 -9.41 -3.91 22.62
CA ASP A 10 -10.60 -4.76 22.71
C ASP A 10 -10.85 -5.56 21.42
N VAL A 11 -10.04 -5.37 20.39
CA VAL A 11 -10.21 -6.02 19.09
C VAL A 11 -9.06 -6.98 18.84
N PRO A 12 -9.33 -8.24 18.45
CA PRO A 12 -8.28 -9.17 18.05
C PRO A 12 -7.44 -8.58 16.93
N CYS A 13 -6.11 -8.81 16.99
CA CYS A 13 -5.20 -8.30 15.97
C CYS A 13 -5.47 -8.99 14.62
N PRO A 14 -5.84 -8.26 13.57
CA PRO A 14 -6.13 -8.86 12.27
C PRO A 14 -4.85 -9.24 11.52
N HIS A 15 -4.99 -10.13 10.54
CA HIS A 15 -3.97 -10.26 9.50
C HIS A 15 -4.00 -9.02 8.63
N THR A 16 -2.83 -8.48 8.32
CA THR A 16 -2.70 -7.22 7.60
C THR A 16 -2.07 -7.43 6.23
N LEU A 17 -2.73 -6.90 5.20
CA LEU A 17 -2.23 -6.89 3.84
C LEU A 17 -1.84 -5.46 3.47
N VAL A 18 -0.55 -5.24 3.25
CA VAL A 18 -0.01 -3.94 2.87
C VAL A 18 0.20 -3.91 1.37
N LEU A 19 -0.42 -2.95 0.69
CA LEU A 19 -0.41 -2.85 -0.76
C LEU A 19 0.28 -1.56 -1.20
N ASP A 20 1.28 -1.68 -2.07
CA ASP A 20 1.84 -0.56 -2.80
C ASP A 20 0.83 -0.06 -3.83
N LEU A 21 0.93 1.20 -4.22
CA LEU A 21 -0.04 1.84 -5.11
C LEU A 21 0.48 1.96 -6.54
N ASP A 22 1.52 2.77 -6.75
CA ASP A 22 2.00 3.10 -8.09
C ASP A 22 2.72 1.91 -8.72
N ASP A 23 2.36 1.58 -9.96
CA ASP A 23 2.87 0.44 -10.73
C ASP A 23 2.65 -0.92 -10.06
N THR A 24 1.81 -0.99 -9.04
CA THR A 24 1.36 -2.23 -8.41
C THR A 24 -0.14 -2.40 -8.56
N LEU A 25 -0.92 -1.43 -8.16
CA LEU A 25 -2.38 -1.43 -8.29
C LEU A 25 -2.85 -0.57 -9.47
N VAL A 26 -2.15 0.51 -9.75
CA VAL A 26 -2.45 1.45 -10.83
C VAL A 26 -1.17 1.87 -11.53
N HIS A 27 -1.31 2.32 -12.78
CA HIS A 27 -0.20 2.94 -13.51
C HIS A 27 -0.57 4.36 -13.90
N ALA A 28 0.30 5.31 -13.57
CA ALA A 28 0.15 6.72 -13.95
C ALA A 28 0.87 6.97 -15.25
N SER A 29 0.21 7.65 -16.19
CA SER A 29 0.81 8.12 -17.43
C SER A 29 0.45 9.56 -17.68
N TRP A 30 1.35 10.29 -18.34
CA TRP A 30 1.13 11.68 -18.73
C TRP A 30 0.64 11.73 -20.17
N ASP A 31 -0.47 12.41 -20.37
CA ASP A 31 -0.99 12.69 -21.70
C ASP A 31 -0.96 14.19 -21.93
N ARG A 32 -0.39 14.62 -23.07
CA ARG A 32 -0.24 16.04 -23.41
C ARG A 32 -1.59 16.77 -23.50
N LYS A 33 -2.64 16.04 -23.90
CA LYS A 33 -3.97 16.61 -24.09
C LYS A 33 -4.80 16.60 -22.81
N PHE A 34 -4.66 15.55 -21.99
CA PHE A 34 -5.52 15.30 -20.83
C PHE A 34 -4.81 15.36 -19.48
N GLY A 35 -3.49 15.52 -19.47
CA GLY A 35 -2.70 15.52 -18.24
C GLY A 35 -2.44 14.12 -17.71
N TRP A 36 -2.39 13.99 -16.39
CA TRP A 36 -2.14 12.71 -15.73
C TRP A 36 -3.36 11.80 -15.80
N ARG A 37 -3.11 10.55 -16.21
CA ARG A 37 -4.11 9.50 -16.24
C ARG A 37 -3.62 8.31 -15.39
N HIS A 38 -4.55 7.67 -14.71
CA HIS A 38 -4.27 6.50 -13.88
C HIS A 38 -5.09 5.33 -14.40
N ALA A 39 -4.39 4.28 -14.85
CA ALA A 39 -5.02 3.04 -15.30
C ALA A 39 -4.99 2.03 -14.15
N LYS A 40 -6.13 1.45 -13.84
CA LYS A 40 -6.24 0.42 -12.82
C LYS A 40 -5.73 -0.92 -13.37
N ARG A 41 -4.96 -1.64 -12.55
CA ARG A 41 -4.56 -3.00 -12.93
C ARG A 41 -5.79 -3.88 -13.10
N PRO A 42 -5.89 -4.67 -14.19
CA PRO A 42 -7.06 -5.53 -14.38
C PRO A 42 -7.31 -6.46 -13.19
N GLY A 43 -8.56 -6.48 -12.72
CA GLY A 43 -8.95 -7.30 -11.57
C GLY A 43 -8.68 -6.71 -10.20
N VAL A 44 -8.11 -5.50 -10.11
CA VAL A 44 -7.72 -4.90 -8.82
C VAL A 44 -8.93 -4.64 -7.92
N GLU A 45 -10.04 -4.21 -8.47
CA GLU A 45 -11.24 -3.92 -7.66
C GLU A 45 -11.81 -5.19 -7.06
N GLN A 46 -11.86 -6.28 -7.84
CA GLN A 46 -12.29 -7.57 -7.32
C GLN A 46 -11.30 -8.13 -6.30
N PHE A 47 -10.00 -7.94 -6.54
CA PHE A 47 -8.97 -8.33 -5.59
C PHE A 47 -9.17 -7.65 -4.23
N LEU A 48 -9.44 -6.34 -4.22
CA LEU A 48 -9.68 -5.61 -2.98
C LEU A 48 -10.93 -6.13 -2.26
N ARG A 49 -12.01 -6.39 -3.00
CA ARG A 49 -13.23 -6.95 -2.41
C ARG A 49 -12.99 -8.32 -1.79
N ASP A 50 -12.26 -9.19 -2.48
CA ASP A 50 -11.97 -10.53 -2.00
C ASP A 50 -11.05 -10.51 -0.79
N MET A 51 -10.03 -9.66 -0.81
CA MET A 51 -9.04 -9.60 0.27
C MET A 51 -9.58 -8.96 1.55
N THR A 52 -10.51 -8.02 1.43
CA THR A 52 -11.08 -7.36 2.62
C THR A 52 -11.87 -8.31 3.52
N ALA A 53 -12.27 -9.48 3.01
CA ALA A 53 -12.91 -10.52 3.79
C ALA A 53 -11.93 -11.26 4.73
N HIS A 54 -10.62 -11.20 4.44
CA HIS A 54 -9.59 -11.97 5.13
C HIS A 54 -8.53 -11.11 5.82
N TYR A 55 -8.35 -9.88 5.38
CA TYR A 55 -7.26 -9.00 5.81
C TYR A 55 -7.75 -7.61 6.15
N GLU A 56 -7.06 -6.97 7.09
CA GLU A 56 -7.06 -5.54 7.19
C GLU A 56 -6.19 -5.00 6.05
N ILE A 57 -6.77 -4.24 5.14
CA ILE A 57 -6.04 -3.72 3.97
C ILE A 57 -5.49 -2.34 4.29
N VAL A 58 -4.18 -2.18 4.07
CA VAL A 58 -3.46 -0.91 4.21
C VAL A 58 -2.82 -0.58 2.87
N ILE A 59 -3.15 0.56 2.30
CA ILE A 59 -2.44 1.06 1.11
C ILE A 59 -1.28 1.91 1.60
N PHE A 60 -0.06 1.54 1.19
CA PHE A 60 1.16 2.23 1.59
C PHE A 60 1.90 2.68 0.34
N SER A 61 1.81 3.96 0.05
CA SER A 61 2.43 4.57 -1.13
C SER A 61 3.65 5.40 -0.75
N SER A 62 4.67 5.40 -1.59
CA SER A 62 5.81 6.32 -1.46
C SER A 62 5.51 7.72 -2.00
N ASN A 63 4.32 7.93 -2.54
CA ASN A 63 3.87 9.25 -2.98
C ASN A 63 3.38 10.10 -1.81
N ILE A 64 3.23 11.40 -2.04
CA ILE A 64 2.61 12.28 -1.06
C ILE A 64 1.10 12.10 -1.06
N ALA A 65 0.45 12.39 0.08
CA ALA A 65 -0.99 12.19 0.24
C ALA A 65 -1.81 13.00 -0.77
N GLY A 66 -1.39 14.21 -1.10
CA GLY A 66 -2.09 15.07 -2.07
C GLY A 66 -2.16 14.47 -3.47
N VAL A 67 -1.24 13.60 -3.82
CA VAL A 67 -1.24 12.87 -5.09
C VAL A 67 -1.93 11.51 -4.95
N GLY A 68 -1.65 10.79 -3.87
CA GLY A 68 -2.14 9.42 -3.67
C GLY A 68 -3.61 9.33 -3.30
N ASP A 69 -4.12 10.20 -2.43
CA ASP A 69 -5.52 10.12 -1.96
C ASP A 69 -6.55 10.17 -3.09
N PRO A 70 -6.47 11.09 -4.07
CA PRO A 70 -7.41 11.08 -5.18
C PRO A 70 -7.37 9.79 -5.99
N VAL A 71 -6.20 9.21 -6.16
CA VAL A 71 -6.02 7.94 -6.88
C VAL A 71 -6.70 6.81 -6.13
N VAL A 72 -6.48 6.72 -4.81
CA VAL A 72 -7.11 5.69 -3.98
C VAL A 72 -8.62 5.87 -3.95
N ASN A 73 -9.12 7.10 -3.89
CA ASN A 73 -10.55 7.37 -3.93
C ASN A 73 -11.21 6.82 -5.22
N GLY A 74 -10.52 6.95 -6.35
CA GLY A 74 -11.01 6.41 -7.62
C GLY A 74 -10.87 4.90 -7.75
N LEU A 75 -9.85 4.33 -7.11
CA LEU A 75 -9.56 2.90 -7.13
C LEU A 75 -10.44 2.12 -6.17
N ASP A 76 -10.58 2.60 -4.96
CA ASP A 76 -11.24 1.90 -3.85
C ASP A 76 -12.55 2.60 -3.48
N ARG A 77 -13.51 2.59 -4.41
CA ARG A 77 -14.80 3.25 -4.23
C ARG A 77 -15.63 2.66 -3.11
N GLU A 78 -15.44 1.37 -2.82
CA GLU A 78 -16.17 0.66 -1.78
C GLU A 78 -15.55 0.82 -0.39
N GLY A 79 -14.37 1.44 -0.29
CA GLY A 79 -13.70 1.64 0.98
C GLY A 79 -13.16 0.37 1.60
N CYS A 80 -12.63 -0.55 0.78
CA CYS A 80 -12.05 -1.81 1.26
C CYS A 80 -10.76 -1.59 2.05
N ALA A 81 -9.95 -0.58 1.69
CA ALA A 81 -8.75 -0.23 2.42
C ALA A 81 -9.11 0.55 3.69
N MET A 82 -8.66 0.05 4.83
CA MET A 82 -8.96 0.64 6.12
C MET A 82 -8.02 1.77 6.47
N HIS A 83 -6.79 1.76 5.95
CA HIS A 83 -5.77 2.75 6.23
C HIS A 83 -5.00 3.10 4.97
N ARG A 84 -4.51 4.35 4.92
CA ARG A 84 -3.69 4.87 3.83
C ARG A 84 -2.45 5.52 4.41
N LEU A 85 -1.29 4.99 4.06
CA LEU A 85 0.00 5.51 4.48
C LEU A 85 0.75 6.05 3.26
N TYR A 86 1.42 7.16 3.43
CA TYR A 86 2.08 7.86 2.34
C TYR A 86 3.55 8.13 2.68
N ARG A 87 4.18 9.00 1.91
CA ARG A 87 5.63 9.28 1.99
C ARG A 87 6.10 9.65 3.39
N GLU A 88 5.30 10.37 4.18
CA GLU A 88 5.65 10.78 5.53
C GLU A 88 5.86 9.60 6.49
N CYS A 89 5.33 8.44 6.14
CA CYS A 89 5.54 7.20 6.91
C CYS A 89 6.71 6.37 6.39
N THR A 90 7.36 6.77 5.30
CA THR A 90 8.53 6.07 4.77
C THR A 90 9.81 6.59 5.40
N HIS A 91 10.85 5.75 5.36
CA HIS A 91 12.21 6.14 5.73
C HIS A 91 13.05 6.22 4.46
N PHE A 92 13.69 7.37 4.22
CA PHE A 92 14.53 7.54 3.04
C PHE A 92 15.92 6.97 3.30
N ILE A 93 16.19 5.82 2.67
CA ILE A 93 17.46 5.10 2.83
C ILE A 93 18.07 4.87 1.46
N ARG A 94 19.25 5.43 1.24
CA ARG A 94 20.04 5.27 0.00
C ARG A 94 19.21 5.50 -1.27
N GLY A 95 18.45 6.59 -1.30
CA GLY A 95 17.65 6.97 -2.46
C GLY A 95 16.30 6.27 -2.58
N THR A 96 15.93 5.42 -1.64
CA THR A 96 14.67 4.69 -1.68
C THR A 96 13.79 5.07 -0.49
N HIS A 97 12.50 5.27 -0.75
CA HIS A 97 11.50 5.41 0.31
C HIS A 97 11.16 4.03 0.84
N VAL A 98 11.70 3.68 2.00
CA VAL A 98 11.56 2.36 2.60
C VAL A 98 10.34 2.32 3.50
N LYS A 99 9.55 1.25 3.37
CA LYS A 99 8.36 0.98 4.16
C LYS A 99 8.75 0.00 5.26
N ASP A 100 8.82 0.47 6.50
CA ASP A 100 9.20 -0.38 7.64
C ASP A 100 7.97 -1.04 8.24
N LEU A 101 7.79 -2.33 7.98
CA LEU A 101 6.63 -3.08 8.44
C LEU A 101 6.61 -3.25 9.96
N SER A 102 7.75 -3.12 10.64
CA SER A 102 7.81 -3.21 12.10
C SER A 102 7.10 -2.03 12.79
N LYS A 103 6.82 -0.95 12.05
CA LYS A 103 6.14 0.25 12.55
C LYS A 103 4.62 0.20 12.38
N MET A 104 4.08 -0.90 11.88
CA MET A 104 2.64 -1.01 11.56
C MET A 104 1.77 -1.15 12.81
N ASN A 105 2.35 -1.31 13.99
CA ASN A 105 1.64 -1.63 15.22
C ASN A 105 0.80 -2.92 15.10
N ARG A 106 1.36 -3.89 14.38
CA ARG A 106 0.82 -5.23 14.20
C ARG A 106 1.96 -6.23 14.32
N PRO A 107 1.72 -7.47 14.79
CA PRO A 107 2.77 -8.50 14.80
C PRO A 107 3.25 -8.78 13.38
N LEU A 108 4.56 -8.84 13.18
CA LEU A 108 5.12 -9.15 11.86
C LEU A 108 4.62 -10.49 11.32
N SER A 109 4.37 -11.46 12.20
CA SER A 109 3.83 -12.77 11.81
C SER A 109 2.45 -12.69 11.13
N LYS A 110 1.76 -11.56 11.24
CA LYS A 110 0.43 -11.34 10.65
C LYS A 110 0.43 -10.33 9.51
N ILE A 111 1.60 -9.90 9.05
CA ILE A 111 1.75 -8.92 7.99
C ILE A 111 2.31 -9.57 6.73
N VAL A 112 1.66 -9.31 5.60
CA VAL A 112 2.21 -9.57 4.27
C VAL A 112 2.08 -8.30 3.44
N ALA A 113 3.12 -7.99 2.65
CA ALA A 113 3.16 -6.80 1.82
C ALA A 113 3.38 -7.17 0.36
N LEU A 114 2.65 -6.51 -0.54
CA LEU A 114 2.84 -6.61 -1.97
C LEU A 114 3.41 -5.29 -2.50
N ASP A 115 4.52 -5.39 -3.23
CA ASP A 115 5.19 -4.25 -3.82
C ASP A 115 5.90 -4.70 -5.11
N LYS A 116 6.12 -3.78 -6.05
CA LYS A 116 6.93 -4.06 -7.22
C LYS A 116 8.43 -3.87 -6.97
N ASP A 117 8.79 -3.16 -5.89
CA ASP A 117 10.18 -2.80 -5.59
C ASP A 117 10.66 -3.50 -4.31
N PRO A 118 11.58 -4.48 -4.44
CA PRO A 118 12.11 -5.15 -3.24
C PRO A 118 12.87 -4.21 -2.30
N LYS A 119 13.39 -3.10 -2.81
CA LYS A 119 14.09 -2.11 -1.97
C LYS A 119 13.14 -1.39 -1.03
N ALA A 120 11.87 -1.22 -1.40
CA ALA A 120 10.88 -0.60 -0.53
C ALA A 120 10.60 -1.44 0.71
N LEU A 121 10.76 -2.76 0.62
CA LEU A 121 10.51 -3.72 1.70
C LEU A 121 11.79 -4.38 2.23
N GLN A 122 12.93 -3.73 2.03
CA GLN A 122 14.25 -4.32 2.32
C GLN A 122 14.48 -4.65 3.79
N LEU A 123 13.74 -4.03 4.71
CA LEU A 123 13.89 -4.29 6.15
C LEU A 123 13.18 -5.57 6.59
N GLN A 124 12.13 -5.98 5.88
CA GLN A 124 11.39 -7.20 6.18
C GLN A 124 11.15 -8.02 4.91
N PRO A 125 12.21 -8.51 4.25
CA PRO A 125 12.05 -9.22 2.97
C PRO A 125 11.28 -10.53 3.09
N GLY A 126 11.28 -11.17 4.26
CA GLY A 126 10.53 -12.40 4.50
C GLY A 126 9.02 -12.21 4.54
N HIS A 127 8.53 -10.97 4.61
CA HIS A 127 7.10 -10.63 4.62
C HIS A 127 6.65 -9.99 3.31
N ALA A 128 7.52 -9.95 2.31
CA ALA A 128 7.28 -9.29 1.05
C ALA A 128 6.95 -10.27 -0.06
N ILE A 129 5.90 -9.96 -0.83
CA ILE A 129 5.62 -10.59 -2.12
C ILE A 129 5.90 -9.54 -3.18
N ILE A 130 6.92 -9.80 -4.01
CA ILE A 130 7.31 -8.88 -5.06
C ILE A 130 6.58 -9.27 -6.33
N VAL A 131 5.80 -8.34 -6.87
CA VAL A 131 5.01 -8.55 -8.06
C VAL A 131 5.62 -7.82 -9.26
N PRO A 132 5.40 -8.31 -10.49
CA PRO A 132 5.85 -7.56 -11.67
C PRO A 132 5.20 -6.18 -11.71
N PRO A 133 5.96 -5.13 -12.09
CA PRO A 133 5.36 -3.81 -12.24
C PRO A 133 4.22 -3.82 -13.26
N TYR A 134 3.16 -3.09 -12.97
CA TYR A 134 2.06 -2.87 -13.90
C TYR A 134 2.29 -1.55 -14.64
N THR A 135 2.57 -1.63 -15.91
CA THR A 135 2.83 -0.47 -16.76
C THR A 135 2.03 -0.47 -18.06
#